data_9963e5b5b936e8915b933d9179b3f455
#
_entry.id   9963e5b5b936e8915b933d9179b3f455
#
_cell.length_a   1.000
_cell.length_b   1.000
_cell.length_c   1.000
_cell.angle_alpha   90.00
_cell.angle_beta   90.00
_cell.angle_gamma   90.00
#
_symmetry.space_group_name_H-M   'P 1'
#
loop_
_entity.id
_entity.type
_entity.pdbx_description
1 polymer ?
#
loop_
_entity_poly.entity_id
_entity_poly.type
_entity_poly.pdbx_seq_one_letter_code
_entity_poly.pdbx_strand_id
1 'polypeptide(L)'
;IDGCIQMKSYLAGNPQLRLALNEDLAIGRNGNTTYGGGVTVDDINFHDCVNLSEWEHGRTLSFHPPDGEFIALNYRMTGEFKTPFRIFPSIEEVEPNKLEISVHVRAEIPDNHFGANVSIEVPLPHSTTVATCNVVSTPGANGVSAEYVAQEKKLMWTLKKFPGCTEQTMRAKVTLSGPCTSQIRREIGPINMNF
;
A
#
# COMPACT_ATOMS: atom_id res chain seq x y z
N ILE A 1 5.74 5.98 7.45
CA ILE A 1 5.78 5.89 5.98
C ILE A 1 7.20 6.13 5.54
N ASP A 2 7.76 5.18 4.79
CA ASP A 2 9.00 5.37 4.04
C ASP A 2 8.63 5.48 2.56
N GLY A 3 9.21 6.45 1.87
CA GLY A 3 8.93 6.70 0.46
C GLY A 3 10.16 7.18 -0.30
N CYS A 4 10.08 7.12 -1.63
CA CYS A 4 11.14 7.63 -2.49
C CYS A 4 10.57 8.20 -3.80
N ILE A 5 11.34 9.08 -4.44
CA ILE A 5 11.15 9.46 -5.83
C ILE A 5 12.20 8.74 -6.65
N GLN A 6 11.76 7.69 -7.33
CA GLN A 6 12.57 6.93 -8.27
C GLN A 6 12.41 7.50 -9.67
N MET A 7 13.51 7.70 -10.36
CA MET A 7 13.54 8.23 -11.71
C MET A 7 14.26 7.27 -12.64
N LYS A 8 13.90 7.34 -13.91
CA LYS A 8 14.55 6.62 -14.99
C LYS A 8 14.87 7.59 -16.11
N SER A 9 16.13 7.76 -16.43
CA SER A 9 16.60 8.72 -17.43
C SER A 9 17.41 8.04 -18.52
N TYR A 10 17.07 8.39 -19.77
CA TYR A 10 17.81 8.02 -20.97
C TYR A 10 17.88 9.23 -21.92
N LEU A 11 18.22 10.37 -21.37
CA LEU A 11 18.25 11.63 -22.10
C LEU A 11 19.56 11.79 -22.87
N ALA A 12 19.47 12.24 -24.11
CA ALA A 12 20.67 12.59 -24.88
C ALA A 12 21.31 13.88 -24.35
N GLY A 13 22.62 13.86 -24.24
CA GLY A 13 23.38 14.99 -23.67
C GLY A 13 23.37 14.98 -22.12
N ASN A 14 23.56 16.15 -21.54
CA ASN A 14 23.58 16.31 -20.08
C ASN A 14 22.60 17.42 -19.65
N PRO A 15 21.28 17.23 -19.83
CA PRO A 15 20.31 18.27 -19.51
C PRO A 15 20.19 18.46 -18.00
N GLN A 16 19.99 19.71 -17.59
CA GLN A 16 19.61 20.02 -16.22
C GLN A 16 18.09 19.85 -16.04
N LEU A 17 17.70 19.06 -15.08
CA LEU A 17 16.30 18.90 -14.67
C LEU A 17 16.02 19.71 -13.40
N ARG A 18 14.76 20.12 -13.26
CA ARG A 18 14.25 20.78 -12.05
C ARG A 18 13.00 20.03 -11.57
N LEU A 19 12.97 19.68 -10.30
CA LEU A 19 11.85 19.05 -9.63
C LEU A 19 11.41 19.92 -8.46
N ALA A 20 10.24 20.54 -8.60
CA ALA A 20 9.63 21.31 -7.51
C ALA A 20 8.73 20.40 -6.68
N LEU A 21 8.89 20.42 -5.39
CA LEU A 21 7.99 19.79 -4.42
C LEU A 21 7.03 20.82 -3.84
N ASN A 22 6.15 20.39 -2.93
CA ASN A 22 5.20 21.28 -2.27
C ASN A 22 5.96 22.34 -1.47
N GLU A 23 5.60 23.61 -1.65
CA GLU A 23 6.25 24.72 -0.95
C GLU A 23 6.05 24.67 0.56
N ASP A 24 4.95 24.09 1.02
CA ASP A 24 4.57 23.90 2.42
C ASP A 24 5.21 22.66 3.08
N LEU A 25 6.13 21.98 2.37
CA LEU A 25 6.86 20.83 2.89
C LEU A 25 7.79 21.25 4.03
N ALA A 26 7.49 20.78 5.24
CA ALA A 26 8.31 20.98 6.43
C ALA A 26 9.21 19.77 6.69
N ILE A 27 10.46 20.00 7.14
CA ILE A 27 11.42 18.94 7.47
C ILE A 27 11.78 19.02 8.95
N GLY A 28 11.78 17.85 9.61
CA GLY A 28 12.15 17.70 11.02
C GLY A 28 11.02 18.10 11.99
N ARG A 29 11.17 17.70 13.25
CA ARG A 29 10.17 17.90 14.31
C ARG A 29 9.91 19.38 14.69
N ASN A 30 10.79 20.29 14.26
CA ASN A 30 10.68 21.72 14.53
C ASN A 30 10.18 22.54 13.33
N GLY A 31 9.71 21.88 12.28
CA GLY A 31 9.08 22.58 11.17
C GLY A 31 7.89 23.36 11.67
N ASN A 32 7.96 24.71 11.61
CA ASN A 32 6.81 25.57 11.87
C ASN A 32 5.71 25.14 10.89
N THR A 33 4.73 24.40 11.40
CA THR A 33 3.50 24.12 10.67
C THR A 33 2.82 25.46 10.45
N THR A 34 3.00 26.02 9.28
CA THR A 34 2.21 27.15 8.83
C THR A 34 0.75 26.73 8.89
N TYR A 35 -0.10 27.58 9.42
CA TYR A 35 -1.55 27.41 9.45
C TYR A 35 -2.05 26.97 8.08
N GLY A 36 -2.36 25.66 7.90
CA GLY A 36 -2.84 25.18 6.61
C GLY A 36 -2.59 23.71 6.29
N GLY A 37 -1.99 22.92 7.18
CA GLY A 37 -1.90 21.46 6.99
C GLY A 37 -0.81 21.01 6.03
N GLY A 38 0.36 21.66 6.06
CA GLY A 38 1.54 21.24 5.30
C GLY A 38 2.02 19.84 5.64
N VAL A 39 2.68 19.19 4.69
CA VAL A 39 3.27 17.87 4.87
C VAL A 39 4.56 17.98 5.68
N THR A 40 4.65 17.25 6.79
CA THR A 40 5.87 17.18 7.60
C THR A 40 6.60 15.86 7.33
N VAL A 41 7.88 15.96 6.98
CA VAL A 41 8.78 14.83 6.75
C VAL A 41 9.82 14.85 7.87
N ASP A 42 10.02 13.72 8.55
CA ASP A 42 10.99 13.64 9.66
C ASP A 42 12.43 13.62 9.16
N ASP A 43 12.68 12.94 8.06
CA ASP A 43 13.98 12.79 7.44
C ASP A 43 13.87 12.71 5.92
N ILE A 44 14.82 13.31 5.23
CA ILE A 44 14.90 13.29 3.76
C ILE A 44 16.37 13.21 3.33
N ASN A 45 16.68 12.30 2.42
CA ASN A 45 17.99 12.09 1.87
C ASN A 45 17.95 12.23 0.35
N PHE A 46 18.92 12.94 -0.20
CA PHE A 46 19.01 13.24 -1.63
C PHE A 46 20.15 12.45 -2.28
N HIS A 47 20.00 12.15 -3.57
CA HIS A 47 21.06 11.58 -4.39
C HIS A 47 22.20 12.60 -4.58
N ASP A 48 23.45 12.12 -4.72
CA ASP A 48 24.64 12.97 -4.87
C ASP A 48 24.58 13.92 -6.09
N CYS A 49 23.82 13.59 -7.13
CA CYS A 49 23.66 14.47 -8.29
C CYS A 49 22.74 15.67 -8.03
N VAL A 50 22.05 15.72 -6.88
CA VAL A 50 21.05 16.76 -6.59
C VAL A 50 21.72 18.00 -6.02
N ASN A 51 21.45 19.14 -6.64
CA ASN A 51 21.85 20.46 -6.13
C ASN A 51 20.71 21.06 -5.30
N LEU A 52 21.03 21.40 -4.06
CA LEU A 52 20.08 21.92 -3.06
C LEU A 52 20.06 23.45 -2.96
N SER A 53 20.68 24.19 -3.87
CA SER A 53 20.79 25.65 -3.79
C SER A 53 19.44 26.38 -3.76
N GLU A 54 18.41 25.83 -4.42
CA GLU A 54 17.05 26.37 -4.45
C GLU A 54 16.09 25.68 -3.44
N TRP A 55 16.62 24.74 -2.66
CA TRP A 55 15.81 23.93 -1.74
C TRP A 55 15.21 24.74 -0.59
N GLU A 56 16.00 25.58 0.02
CA GLU A 56 15.57 26.33 1.20
C GLU A 56 14.43 27.32 0.90
N HIS A 57 14.41 27.90 -0.30
CA HIS A 57 13.48 28.97 -0.67
C HIS A 57 12.25 28.50 -1.44
N GLY A 58 12.35 27.41 -2.19
CA GLY A 58 11.28 26.99 -3.09
C GLY A 58 11.08 25.49 -3.16
N ARG A 59 11.66 24.72 -2.25
CA ARG A 59 11.58 23.24 -2.27
C ARG A 59 11.85 22.65 -3.65
N THR A 60 12.78 23.29 -4.40
CA THR A 60 13.13 22.90 -5.75
C THR A 60 14.48 22.22 -5.76
N LEU A 61 14.56 21.07 -6.39
CA LEU A 61 15.76 20.30 -6.66
C LEU A 61 16.20 20.58 -8.10
N SER A 62 17.48 20.82 -8.32
CA SER A 62 18.06 20.87 -9.66
C SER A 62 19.18 19.84 -9.77
N PHE A 63 19.25 19.10 -10.88
CA PHE A 63 20.23 18.04 -11.04
C PHE A 63 20.44 17.67 -12.51
N HIS A 64 21.57 17.05 -12.77
CA HIS A 64 21.87 16.35 -14.02
C HIS A 64 21.64 14.87 -13.77
N PRO A 65 20.59 14.27 -14.34
CA PRO A 65 20.24 12.89 -14.02
C PRO A 65 21.31 11.93 -14.57
N PRO A 66 21.73 10.93 -13.78
CA PRO A 66 22.53 9.83 -14.32
C PRO A 66 21.69 9.00 -15.30
N ASP A 67 22.37 8.31 -16.22
CA ASP A 67 21.71 7.35 -17.11
C ASP A 67 21.21 6.14 -16.31
N GLY A 68 20.01 5.69 -16.66
CA GLY A 68 19.38 4.52 -16.04
C GLY A 68 18.41 4.88 -14.89
N GLU A 69 18.25 3.95 -13.98
CA GLU A 69 17.36 4.08 -12.83
C GLU A 69 18.14 4.58 -11.60
N PHE A 70 17.59 5.58 -10.93
CA PHE A 70 18.16 6.10 -9.69
C PHE A 70 17.07 6.65 -8.77
N ILE A 71 17.37 6.74 -7.48
CA ILE A 71 16.49 7.34 -6.48
C ILE A 71 16.94 8.78 -6.27
N ALA A 72 16.17 9.76 -6.75
CA ALA A 72 16.48 11.17 -6.62
C ALA A 72 16.44 11.65 -5.15
N LEU A 73 15.46 11.14 -4.39
CA LEU A 73 15.35 11.33 -2.95
C LEU A 73 14.61 10.17 -2.29
N ASN A 74 14.89 9.95 -1.03
CA ASN A 74 14.06 9.12 -0.14
C ASN A 74 13.68 9.92 1.11
N TYR A 75 12.55 9.56 1.72
CA TYR A 75 12.04 10.27 2.88
C TYR A 75 11.38 9.33 3.87
N ARG A 76 11.32 9.76 5.13
CA ARG A 76 10.62 9.08 6.21
C ARG A 76 9.67 10.03 6.91
N MET A 77 8.49 9.52 7.22
CA MET A 77 7.45 10.21 7.97
C MET A 77 6.92 9.28 9.06
N THR A 78 6.93 9.73 10.33
CA THR A 78 6.53 8.92 11.50
C THR A 78 5.24 9.40 12.16
N GLY A 79 4.59 10.43 11.62
CA GLY A 79 3.35 10.99 12.14
C GLY A 79 2.13 10.05 12.05
N GLU A 80 1.01 10.48 12.62
CA GLU A 80 -0.27 9.81 12.44
C GLU A 80 -0.86 10.14 11.07
N PHE A 81 -1.00 9.11 10.23
CA PHE A 81 -1.56 9.25 8.88
C PHE A 81 -2.93 8.61 8.80
N LYS A 82 -3.84 9.26 8.08
CA LYS A 82 -5.05 8.57 7.61
C LYS A 82 -4.63 7.57 6.53
N THR A 83 -4.75 6.30 6.85
CA THR A 83 -4.54 5.25 5.84
C THR A 83 -5.65 5.32 4.80
N PRO A 84 -5.35 5.25 3.49
CA PRO A 84 -6.37 5.31 2.45
C PRO A 84 -7.32 4.10 2.47
N PHE A 85 -6.87 3.00 3.07
CA PHE A 85 -7.67 1.79 3.26
C PHE A 85 -7.54 1.27 4.68
N ARG A 86 -8.63 0.74 5.21
CA ARG A 86 -8.65 0.00 6.48
C ARG A 86 -9.11 -1.42 6.23
N ILE A 87 -8.42 -2.38 6.83
CA ILE A 87 -8.67 -3.81 6.69
C ILE A 87 -9.16 -4.35 8.03
N PHE A 88 -10.30 -5.04 8.00
CA PHE A 88 -10.92 -5.67 9.17
C PHE A 88 -11.04 -7.17 8.91
N PRO A 89 -10.08 -7.98 9.33
CA PRO A 89 -10.15 -9.43 9.21
C PRO A 89 -10.96 -10.05 10.35
N SER A 90 -11.74 -11.08 10.03
CA SER A 90 -12.35 -11.98 10.99
C SER A 90 -12.06 -13.43 10.61
N ILE A 91 -11.74 -14.26 11.60
CA ILE A 91 -11.44 -15.67 11.42
C ILE A 91 -12.30 -16.46 12.41
N GLU A 92 -13.20 -17.28 11.88
CA GLU A 92 -14.10 -18.10 12.64
C GLU A 92 -13.84 -19.60 12.36
N GLU A 93 -13.80 -20.40 13.41
CA GLU A 93 -13.73 -21.85 13.32
C GLU A 93 -15.16 -22.39 13.26
N VAL A 94 -15.53 -22.93 12.09
CA VAL A 94 -16.87 -23.50 11.87
C VAL A 94 -16.92 -24.99 12.26
N GLU A 95 -15.84 -25.70 11.97
CA GLU A 95 -15.62 -27.10 12.34
C GLU A 95 -14.13 -27.25 12.73
N PRO A 96 -13.73 -28.30 13.44
CA PRO A 96 -12.34 -28.46 13.90
C PRO A 96 -11.26 -28.34 12.80
N ASN A 97 -11.63 -28.62 11.55
CA ASN A 97 -10.73 -28.52 10.39
C ASN A 97 -11.22 -27.53 9.32
N LYS A 98 -12.22 -26.70 9.63
CA LYS A 98 -12.77 -25.71 8.69
C LYS A 98 -12.81 -24.34 9.30
N LEU A 99 -12.24 -23.39 8.59
CA LEU A 99 -12.24 -21.98 8.94
C LEU A 99 -13.05 -21.16 7.94
N GLU A 100 -13.75 -20.17 8.42
CA GLU A 100 -14.30 -19.09 7.61
C GLU A 100 -13.50 -17.82 7.89
N ILE A 101 -12.89 -17.26 6.82
CA ILE A 101 -12.10 -16.04 6.87
C ILE A 101 -12.89 -14.96 6.13
N SER A 102 -13.24 -13.90 6.83
CA SER A 102 -13.85 -12.71 6.25
C SER A 102 -12.86 -11.56 6.29
N VAL A 103 -12.61 -10.92 5.14
CA VAL A 103 -11.79 -9.72 5.04
C VAL A 103 -12.68 -8.60 4.52
N HIS A 104 -12.93 -7.64 5.39
CA HIS A 104 -13.70 -6.45 5.08
C HIS A 104 -12.73 -5.28 4.90
N VAL A 105 -12.81 -4.57 3.79
CA VAL A 105 -11.94 -3.45 3.46
C VAL A 105 -12.77 -2.22 3.18
N ARG A 106 -12.43 -1.13 3.85
CA ARG A 106 -13.03 0.19 3.66
C ARG A 106 -12.04 1.13 3.01
N ALA A 107 -12.46 1.80 1.93
CA ALA A 107 -11.71 2.88 1.29
C ALA A 107 -12.03 4.22 1.99
N GLU A 108 -11.02 4.81 2.63
CA GLU A 108 -11.13 6.13 3.29
C GLU A 108 -10.60 7.27 2.41
N ILE A 109 -10.65 7.09 1.12
CA ILE A 109 -10.35 8.10 0.10
C ILE A 109 -11.64 8.79 -0.35
N PRO A 110 -11.59 10.04 -0.86
CA PRO A 110 -12.78 10.77 -1.33
C PRO A 110 -13.59 9.99 -2.37
N ASP A 111 -14.89 10.23 -2.44
CA ASP A 111 -15.85 9.54 -3.32
C ASP A 111 -15.57 9.73 -4.82
N ASN A 112 -14.97 10.86 -5.19
CA ASN A 112 -14.54 11.17 -6.55
C ASN A 112 -13.20 10.54 -6.95
N HIS A 113 -12.56 9.79 -6.04
CA HIS A 113 -11.29 9.06 -6.26
C HIS A 113 -11.51 7.55 -6.17
N PHE A 114 -10.52 6.79 -6.59
CA PHE A 114 -10.53 5.33 -6.46
C PHE A 114 -9.10 4.79 -6.34
N GLY A 115 -8.97 3.66 -5.67
CA GLY A 115 -7.76 2.84 -5.72
C GLY A 115 -7.70 2.08 -7.03
N ALA A 116 -6.57 2.15 -7.72
CA ALA A 116 -6.35 1.45 -8.98
C ALA A 116 -5.51 0.20 -8.74
N ASN A 117 -5.90 -0.92 -9.35
CA ASN A 117 -5.16 -2.20 -9.30
C ASN A 117 -4.85 -2.66 -7.87
N VAL A 118 -5.84 -2.56 -7.00
CA VAL A 118 -5.71 -2.99 -5.61
C VAL A 118 -5.58 -4.51 -5.55
N SER A 119 -4.58 -5.00 -4.82
CA SER A 119 -4.40 -6.43 -4.54
C SER A 119 -4.24 -6.66 -3.04
N ILE A 120 -4.94 -7.68 -2.54
CA ILE A 120 -4.95 -8.06 -1.12
C ILE A 120 -4.55 -9.53 -1.03
N GLU A 121 -3.50 -9.81 -0.29
CA GLU A 121 -2.97 -11.14 -0.07
C GLU A 121 -3.20 -11.56 1.37
N VAL A 122 -3.81 -12.73 1.55
CA VAL A 122 -4.04 -13.33 2.86
C VAL A 122 -3.30 -14.66 2.91
N PRO A 123 -2.14 -14.74 3.56
CA PRO A 123 -1.45 -15.99 3.78
C PRO A 123 -2.31 -16.97 4.59
N LEU A 124 -2.29 -18.23 4.18
CA LEU A 124 -3.02 -19.32 4.82
C LEU A 124 -2.05 -20.33 5.43
N PRO A 125 -2.50 -21.13 6.41
CA PRO A 125 -1.70 -22.19 7.00
C PRO A 125 -1.20 -23.18 5.95
N HIS A 126 0.00 -23.71 6.15
CA HIS A 126 0.56 -24.77 5.30
C HIS A 126 -0.32 -26.01 5.25
N SER A 127 -1.10 -26.29 6.32
CA SER A 127 -2.07 -27.37 6.40
C SER A 127 -3.33 -27.16 5.56
N THR A 128 -3.47 -26.03 4.85
CA THR A 128 -4.63 -25.78 3.97
C THR A 128 -4.64 -26.76 2.80
N THR A 129 -5.75 -27.47 2.63
CA THR A 129 -5.97 -28.40 1.52
C THR A 129 -6.77 -27.76 0.39
N VAL A 130 -7.85 -27.07 0.76
CA VAL A 130 -8.76 -26.41 -0.18
C VAL A 130 -9.21 -25.08 0.42
N ALA A 131 -9.32 -24.07 -0.42
CA ALA A 131 -10.01 -22.84 -0.06
C ALA A 131 -10.90 -22.37 -1.21
N THR A 132 -12.08 -21.86 -0.88
CA THR A 132 -13.04 -21.28 -1.83
C THR A 132 -13.33 -19.85 -1.43
N CYS A 133 -13.24 -18.92 -2.40
CA CYS A 133 -13.47 -17.50 -2.17
C CYS A 133 -14.84 -17.08 -2.74
N ASN A 134 -15.50 -16.20 -2.02
CA ASN A 134 -16.67 -15.49 -2.48
C ASN A 134 -16.48 -13.99 -2.19
N VAL A 135 -16.79 -13.15 -3.17
CA VAL A 135 -16.66 -11.70 -3.03
C VAL A 135 -18.02 -11.05 -3.11
N VAL A 136 -18.31 -10.19 -2.14
CA VAL A 136 -19.45 -9.29 -2.16
C VAL A 136 -18.95 -7.91 -2.52
N SER A 137 -19.18 -7.50 -3.76
CA SER A 137 -18.73 -6.19 -4.24
C SER A 137 -19.88 -5.18 -4.25
N THR A 138 -19.54 -3.94 -3.89
CA THR A 138 -20.49 -2.83 -3.95
C THR A 138 -20.53 -2.21 -5.36
N PRO A 139 -21.57 -1.47 -5.71
CA PRO A 139 -21.67 -0.76 -6.98
C PRO A 139 -20.47 0.15 -7.23
N GLY A 140 -19.98 0.18 -8.47
CA GLY A 140 -18.84 0.99 -8.88
C GLY A 140 -17.47 0.31 -8.78
N ALA A 141 -17.35 -0.79 -8.06
CA ALA A 141 -16.16 -1.64 -8.12
C ALA A 141 -16.09 -2.38 -9.47
N ASN A 142 -14.89 -2.54 -10.00
CA ASN A 142 -14.69 -3.21 -11.28
C ASN A 142 -13.47 -4.14 -11.24
N GLY A 143 -13.55 -5.21 -12.05
CA GLY A 143 -12.49 -6.21 -12.16
C GLY A 143 -12.18 -6.89 -10.84
N VAL A 144 -13.23 -7.26 -10.10
CA VAL A 144 -13.13 -7.90 -8.79
C VAL A 144 -12.98 -9.40 -8.99
N SER A 145 -11.91 -9.98 -8.45
CA SER A 145 -11.72 -11.43 -8.41
C SER A 145 -11.02 -11.84 -7.12
N ALA A 146 -11.36 -13.03 -6.63
CA ALA A 146 -10.65 -13.63 -5.51
C ALA A 146 -10.44 -15.13 -5.79
N GLU A 147 -9.23 -15.59 -5.54
CA GLU A 147 -8.83 -16.97 -5.78
C GLU A 147 -7.87 -17.48 -4.70
N TYR A 148 -7.81 -18.80 -4.59
CA TYR A 148 -6.83 -19.48 -3.76
C TYR A 148 -5.64 -19.93 -4.60
N VAL A 149 -4.49 -19.39 -4.31
CA VAL A 149 -3.20 -19.77 -4.94
C VAL A 149 -2.59 -20.92 -4.14
N ALA A 150 -2.88 -22.15 -4.55
CA ALA A 150 -2.49 -23.35 -3.79
C ALA A 150 -0.99 -23.53 -3.61
N GLN A 151 -0.18 -23.10 -4.58
CA GLN A 151 1.29 -23.20 -4.53
C GLN A 151 1.89 -22.32 -3.42
N GLU A 152 1.33 -21.15 -3.22
CA GLU A 152 1.81 -20.16 -2.25
C GLU A 152 1.01 -20.17 -0.95
N LYS A 153 -0.02 -21.03 -0.85
CA LYS A 153 -0.91 -21.10 0.31
C LYS A 153 -1.43 -19.74 0.73
N LYS A 154 -1.96 -18.98 -0.23
CA LYS A 154 -2.54 -17.66 0.02
C LYS A 154 -3.84 -17.43 -0.75
N LEU A 155 -4.69 -16.58 -0.21
CA LEU A 155 -5.81 -16.01 -0.96
C LEU A 155 -5.30 -14.74 -1.65
N MET A 156 -5.62 -14.60 -2.92
CA MET A 156 -5.36 -13.41 -3.71
C MET A 156 -6.69 -12.77 -4.07
N TRP A 157 -6.92 -11.54 -3.61
CA TRP A 157 -8.11 -10.75 -3.93
C TRP A 157 -7.69 -9.49 -4.67
N THR A 158 -8.20 -9.31 -5.90
CA THR A 158 -7.83 -8.20 -6.77
C THR A 158 -9.03 -7.37 -7.17
N LEU A 159 -8.84 -6.06 -7.29
CA LEU A 159 -9.83 -5.09 -7.75
C LEU A 159 -9.13 -4.11 -8.70
N LYS A 160 -9.56 -4.03 -9.94
CA LYS A 160 -9.03 -3.02 -10.88
C LYS A 160 -9.42 -1.62 -10.48
N LYS A 161 -10.59 -1.47 -9.89
CA LYS A 161 -11.10 -0.19 -9.40
C LYS A 161 -11.80 -0.39 -8.06
N PHE A 162 -11.32 0.28 -7.02
CA PHE A 162 -11.92 0.33 -5.68
C PHE A 162 -12.40 1.76 -5.42
N PRO A 163 -13.70 2.06 -5.55
CA PRO A 163 -14.22 3.41 -5.36
C PRO A 163 -13.99 3.94 -3.95
N GLY A 164 -13.77 5.24 -3.84
CA GLY A 164 -13.65 5.90 -2.54
C GLY A 164 -14.96 5.87 -1.75
N CYS A 165 -14.87 6.01 -0.44
CA CYS A 165 -15.98 5.95 0.49
C CYS A 165 -16.83 4.67 0.38
N THR A 166 -16.30 3.58 -0.18
CA THR A 166 -16.99 2.29 -0.29
C THR A 166 -16.32 1.20 0.52
N GLU A 167 -17.06 0.10 0.69
CA GLU A 167 -16.60 -1.07 1.41
C GLU A 167 -16.73 -2.31 0.51
N GLN A 168 -15.74 -3.19 0.62
CA GLN A 168 -15.73 -4.46 -0.12
C GLN A 168 -15.48 -5.60 0.87
N THR A 169 -16.07 -6.75 0.60
CA THR A 169 -15.92 -7.90 1.49
C THR A 169 -15.58 -9.15 0.68
N MET A 170 -14.53 -9.83 1.09
CA MET A 170 -14.21 -11.19 0.65
C MET A 170 -14.48 -12.16 1.80
N ARG A 171 -15.10 -13.29 1.48
CA ARG A 171 -15.26 -14.44 2.39
C ARG A 171 -14.61 -15.66 1.80
N ALA A 172 -13.85 -16.37 2.60
CA ALA A 172 -13.19 -17.60 2.18
C ALA A 172 -13.52 -18.74 3.16
N LYS A 173 -13.90 -19.88 2.61
CA LYS A 173 -14.01 -21.13 3.37
C LYS A 173 -12.75 -21.94 3.14
N VAL A 174 -12.03 -22.22 4.22
CA VAL A 174 -10.73 -22.88 4.21
C VAL A 174 -10.84 -24.22 4.91
N THR A 175 -10.40 -25.29 4.24
CA THR A 175 -10.34 -26.63 4.82
C THR A 175 -8.87 -26.99 5.09
N LEU A 176 -8.61 -27.45 6.30
CA LEU A 176 -7.29 -27.89 6.77
C LEU A 176 -7.17 -29.41 6.72
N SER A 177 -5.95 -29.93 6.66
CA SER A 177 -5.65 -31.38 6.72
C SER A 177 -5.85 -31.98 8.12
N GLY A 178 -6.01 -31.14 9.14
CA GLY A 178 -6.22 -31.54 10.54
C GLY A 178 -6.90 -30.43 11.33
N PRO A 179 -7.13 -30.63 12.64
CA PRO A 179 -7.81 -29.64 13.48
C PRO A 179 -7.02 -28.33 13.58
N CYS A 180 -7.76 -27.22 13.64
CA CYS A 180 -7.20 -25.89 13.80
C CYS A 180 -6.69 -25.70 15.24
N THR A 181 -5.39 -25.65 15.41
CA THR A 181 -4.75 -25.32 16.70
C THR A 181 -4.45 -23.83 16.78
N SER A 182 -4.19 -23.32 17.97
CA SER A 182 -3.77 -21.93 18.17
C SER A 182 -2.49 -21.57 17.40
N GLN A 183 -1.62 -22.54 17.15
CA GLN A 183 -0.41 -22.36 16.35
C GLN A 183 -0.76 -22.22 14.87
N ILE A 184 -1.60 -23.09 14.32
CA ILE A 184 -2.08 -23.03 12.93
C ILE A 184 -2.80 -21.71 12.67
N ARG A 185 -3.61 -21.25 13.63
CA ARG A 185 -4.32 -19.97 13.51
C ARG A 185 -3.37 -18.76 13.40
N ARG A 186 -2.19 -18.82 14.02
CA ARG A 186 -1.15 -17.77 13.92
C ARG A 186 -0.42 -17.74 12.57
N GLU A 187 -0.55 -18.79 11.77
CA GLU A 187 0.00 -18.82 10.41
C GLU A 187 -0.86 -18.02 9.41
N ILE A 188 -2.07 -17.58 9.82
CA ILE A 188 -2.90 -16.73 8.97
C ILE A 188 -2.43 -15.28 9.08
N GLY A 189 -1.98 -14.72 7.96
CA GLY A 189 -1.46 -13.35 7.89
C GLY A 189 0.05 -13.26 8.09
N PRO A 190 0.61 -12.06 8.09
CA PRO A 190 -0.08 -10.76 7.95
C PRO A 190 -0.74 -10.57 6.60
N ILE A 191 -1.85 -9.81 6.58
CA ILE A 191 -2.51 -9.42 5.33
C ILE A 191 -1.72 -8.30 4.69
N ASN A 192 -1.35 -8.48 3.43
CA ASN A 192 -0.66 -7.47 2.63
C ASN A 192 -1.63 -6.84 1.63
N MET A 193 -1.52 -5.54 1.43
CA MET A 193 -2.32 -4.79 0.47
C MET A 193 -1.43 -3.88 -0.35
N ASN A 194 -1.57 -3.95 -1.68
CA ASN A 194 -0.92 -3.06 -2.64
C ASN A 194 -1.99 -2.28 -3.41
N PHE A 195 -1.70 -1.01 -3.72
CA PHE A 195 -2.62 -0.12 -4.44
C PHE A 195 -1.87 1.04 -5.10
#